data_ce0544a42774396118dd3f8139b27f18
#
_entry.id   ce0544a42774396118dd3f8139b27f18
#
_cell.length_a   1.000
_cell.length_b   1.000
_cell.length_c   1.000
_cell.angle_alpha   90.00
_cell.angle_beta   90.00
_cell.angle_gamma   90.00
#
_symmetry.space_group_name_H-M   'P 1'
#
loop_
_entity.id
_entity.type
_entity.pdbx_description
1 polymer ?
#
loop_
_entity_poly.entity_id
_entity_poly.type
_entity_poly.pdbx_seq_one_letter_code
_entity_poly.pdbx_strand_id
1 'polypeptide(L)'
;RERRIPWPLLDPRQCGESVWAEAASHEVALVFGREDRGLTNEELHKCNYHVHIPANPDYSSLNLATAVQVISYEIRMAYLLAAEGKTLPQHQWDMPPVEAQAMESYYEHLEQTLAELDFLDRDNPKQTMTRLRRLYNRIRMDQMELNILRGVLTAVQNYVHYSGKVMTKFGLKPGLDSMRDLTKEVKLSDKS
;
A
#
# COMPACT_ATOMS: atom_id res chain seq x y z
N ARG A 1 -1.75 11.12 18.17
CA ARG A 1 -1.54 9.72 18.57
C ARG A 1 -0.39 9.17 17.75
N GLU A 2 0.75 8.91 18.37
CA GLU A 2 1.90 8.30 17.69
C GLU A 2 1.50 6.94 17.11
N ARG A 3 1.70 6.78 15.82
CA ARG A 3 1.42 5.55 15.11
C ARG A 3 2.71 4.74 14.96
N ARG A 4 2.64 3.45 15.17
CA ARG A 4 3.79 2.54 15.07
C ARG A 4 4.42 2.49 13.66
N ILE A 5 3.63 2.82 12.62
CA ILE A 5 4.09 2.84 11.22
C ILE A 5 3.80 4.24 10.67
N PRO A 6 4.81 5.06 10.38
CA PRO A 6 4.61 6.36 9.77
C PRO A 6 4.17 6.18 8.30
N TRP A 7 3.16 6.95 7.90
CA TRP A 7 2.67 7.04 6.52
C TRP A 7 3.26 8.28 5.85
N PRO A 8 3.36 8.35 4.50
CA PRO A 8 3.69 9.60 3.83
C PRO A 8 2.70 10.68 4.24
N LEU A 9 3.22 11.77 4.82
CA LEU A 9 2.43 12.89 5.29
C LEU A 9 2.50 14.02 4.26
N LEU A 10 1.35 14.59 3.93
CA LEU A 10 1.23 15.83 3.19
C LEU A 10 0.82 16.94 4.15
N ASP A 11 1.28 18.14 3.92
CA ASP A 11 0.68 19.33 4.49
C ASP A 11 -0.62 19.69 3.73
N PRO A 12 -1.46 20.62 4.23
CA PRO A 12 -2.71 21.00 3.57
C PRO A 12 -2.51 21.55 2.15
N ARG A 13 -1.45 22.32 1.90
CA ARG A 13 -1.13 22.88 0.59
C ARG A 13 -0.76 21.79 -0.40
N GLN A 14 0.15 20.91 -0.03
CA GLN A 14 0.54 19.75 -0.84
C GLN A 14 -0.66 18.86 -1.15
N CYS A 15 -1.57 18.69 -0.18
CA CYS A 15 -2.84 17.98 -0.39
C CYS A 15 -3.70 18.68 -1.43
N GLY A 16 -3.89 20.00 -1.33
CA GLY A 16 -4.68 20.78 -2.29
C GLY A 16 -4.12 20.66 -3.72
N GLU A 17 -2.81 20.79 -3.87
CA GLU A 17 -2.11 20.66 -5.16
C GLU A 17 -2.25 19.24 -5.73
N SER A 18 -2.07 18.21 -4.91
CA SER A 18 -2.22 16.82 -5.35
C SER A 18 -3.66 16.48 -5.75
N VAL A 19 -4.64 16.88 -4.94
CA VAL A 19 -6.06 16.68 -5.24
C VAL A 19 -6.44 17.37 -6.55
N TRP A 20 -5.99 18.61 -6.76
CA TRP A 20 -6.28 19.34 -7.98
C TRP A 20 -5.68 18.65 -9.22
N ALA A 21 -4.43 18.21 -9.14
CA ALA A 21 -3.76 17.52 -10.23
C ALA A 21 -4.46 16.19 -10.58
N GLU A 22 -4.86 15.41 -9.58
CA GLU A 22 -5.54 14.13 -9.77
C GLU A 22 -6.97 14.29 -10.32
N ALA A 23 -7.72 15.25 -9.78
CA ALA A 23 -9.12 15.48 -10.16
C ALA A 23 -9.30 15.88 -11.64
N ALA A 24 -8.22 16.25 -12.34
CA ALA A 24 -8.24 16.48 -13.78
C ALA A 24 -8.50 15.20 -14.58
N SER A 25 -8.20 14.02 -14.04
CA SER A 25 -8.25 12.74 -14.76
C SER A 25 -8.98 11.63 -13.99
N HIS A 26 -9.13 11.77 -12.68
CA HIS A 26 -9.65 10.71 -11.80
C HIS A 26 -10.57 11.26 -10.72
N GLU A 27 -11.40 10.38 -10.16
CA GLU A 27 -12.15 10.69 -8.95
C GLU A 27 -11.23 10.67 -7.73
N VAL A 28 -11.35 11.68 -6.87
CA VAL A 28 -10.56 11.81 -5.65
C VAL A 28 -11.49 11.84 -4.45
N ALA A 29 -11.24 10.98 -3.47
CA ALA A 29 -11.97 10.94 -2.21
C ALA A 29 -11.12 11.52 -1.07
N LEU A 30 -11.69 12.44 -0.32
CA LEU A 30 -11.13 12.96 0.93
C LEU A 30 -11.83 12.30 2.11
N VAL A 31 -11.07 11.57 2.92
CA VAL A 31 -11.60 10.83 4.07
C VAL A 31 -11.26 11.57 5.35
N PHE A 32 -12.28 11.97 6.10
CA PHE A 32 -12.15 12.63 7.37
C PHE A 32 -12.54 11.70 8.51
N GLY A 33 -11.76 11.72 9.57
CA GLY A 33 -12.03 10.92 10.76
C GLY A 33 -13.05 11.56 11.69
N ARG A 34 -13.58 10.76 12.59
CA ARG A 34 -14.48 11.22 13.65
C ARG A 34 -13.76 12.12 14.65
N GLU A 35 -14.47 13.08 15.24
CA GLU A 35 -13.91 14.03 16.22
C GLU A 35 -13.36 13.35 17.48
N ASP A 36 -14.01 12.26 17.92
CA ASP A 36 -13.68 11.56 19.16
C ASP A 36 -12.40 10.67 19.03
N ARG A 37 -12.12 10.11 17.85
CA ARG A 37 -11.02 9.14 17.67
C ARG A 37 -10.24 9.25 16.37
N GLY A 38 -10.65 10.11 15.45
CA GLY A 38 -10.06 10.23 14.13
C GLY A 38 -10.32 9.01 13.24
N LEU A 39 -9.48 8.77 12.26
CA LEU A 39 -9.52 7.60 11.37
C LEU A 39 -8.95 6.36 12.07
N THR A 40 -9.60 5.23 11.88
CA THR A 40 -9.09 3.92 12.26
C THR A 40 -7.91 3.49 11.38
N ASN A 41 -7.17 2.46 11.78
CA ASN A 41 -6.09 1.94 10.94
C ASN A 41 -6.63 1.32 9.64
N GLU A 42 -7.80 0.69 9.68
CA GLU A 42 -8.46 0.12 8.50
C GLU A 42 -8.85 1.18 7.48
N GLU A 43 -9.41 2.31 7.94
CA GLU A 43 -9.73 3.45 7.08
C GLU A 43 -8.47 4.08 6.48
N LEU A 44 -7.41 4.20 7.27
CA LEU A 44 -6.14 4.73 6.80
C LEU A 44 -5.43 3.83 5.80
N HIS A 45 -5.56 2.52 5.93
CA HIS A 45 -4.96 1.57 4.99
C HIS A 45 -5.56 1.66 3.58
N LYS A 46 -6.76 2.25 3.46
CA LYS A 46 -7.42 2.52 2.18
C LYS A 46 -6.96 3.82 1.52
N CYS A 47 -6.21 4.67 2.25
CA CYS A 47 -5.76 5.96 1.76
C CYS A 47 -4.36 5.85 1.14
N ASN A 48 -4.14 6.56 0.02
CA ASN A 48 -2.83 6.69 -0.60
C ASN A 48 -1.93 7.66 0.16
N TYR A 49 -2.49 8.75 0.66
CA TYR A 49 -1.80 9.80 1.40
C TYR A 49 -2.50 10.09 2.72
N HIS A 50 -1.71 10.51 3.70
CA HIS A 50 -2.22 11.10 4.93
C HIS A 50 -1.95 12.60 4.92
N VAL A 51 -2.91 13.37 5.37
CA VAL A 51 -2.78 14.80 5.52
C VAL A 51 -2.69 15.14 7.00
N HIS A 52 -1.71 15.96 7.35
CA HIS A 52 -1.57 16.50 8.70
C HIS A 52 -1.71 18.03 8.66
N ILE A 53 -2.69 18.54 9.37
CA ILE A 53 -2.87 19.98 9.55
C ILE A 53 -2.10 20.36 10.81
N PRO A 54 -1.01 21.17 10.70
CA PRO A 54 -0.28 21.62 11.87
C PRO A 54 -1.20 22.44 12.80
N ALA A 55 -1.31 22.01 14.05
CA ALA A 55 -2.09 22.68 15.08
C ALA A 55 -1.18 23.00 16.29
N ASN A 56 -1.67 23.81 17.23
CA ASN A 56 -0.96 24.10 18.45
C ASN A 56 -0.66 22.78 19.19
N PRO A 57 0.60 22.50 19.58
CA PRO A 57 0.96 21.30 20.34
C PRO A 57 0.13 21.09 21.62
N ASP A 58 -0.24 22.19 22.30
CA ASP A 58 -1.06 22.15 23.50
C ASP A 58 -2.55 21.86 23.21
N TYR A 59 -2.97 22.01 21.95
CA TYR A 59 -4.34 21.77 21.49
C TYR A 59 -4.31 21.18 20.08
N SER A 60 -3.84 19.95 19.97
CA SER A 60 -3.54 19.31 18.68
C SER A 60 -4.77 18.78 17.93
N SER A 61 -5.97 18.81 18.53
CA SER A 61 -7.19 18.34 17.90
C SER A 61 -7.96 19.51 17.25
N LEU A 62 -8.08 19.47 15.94
CA LEU A 62 -8.96 20.39 15.22
C LEU A 62 -10.39 19.81 15.19
N ASN A 63 -11.36 20.70 15.34
CA ASN A 63 -12.73 20.39 15.03
C ASN A 63 -12.87 19.92 13.58
N LEU A 64 -13.75 18.95 13.33
CA LEU A 64 -13.91 18.35 11.99
C LEU A 64 -14.29 19.40 10.94
N ALA A 65 -15.19 20.31 11.24
CA ALA A 65 -15.58 21.36 10.30
C ALA A 65 -14.41 22.28 9.94
N THR A 66 -13.54 22.59 10.91
CA THR A 66 -12.32 23.37 10.68
C THR A 66 -11.34 22.61 9.78
N ALA A 67 -11.15 21.32 10.01
CA ALA A 67 -10.29 20.49 9.18
C ALA A 67 -10.79 20.42 7.73
N VAL A 68 -12.10 20.22 7.54
CA VAL A 68 -12.74 20.25 6.22
C VAL A 68 -12.54 21.61 5.54
N GLN A 69 -12.73 22.71 6.28
CA GLN A 69 -12.57 24.06 5.75
C GLN A 69 -11.14 24.34 5.28
N VAL A 70 -10.13 23.94 6.07
CA VAL A 70 -8.71 24.13 5.70
C VAL A 70 -8.38 23.39 4.41
N ILE A 71 -8.75 22.12 4.30
CA ILE A 71 -8.46 21.32 3.11
C ILE A 71 -9.23 21.85 1.89
N SER A 72 -10.50 22.21 2.05
CA SER A 72 -11.30 22.79 0.96
C SER A 72 -10.74 24.13 0.49
N TYR A 73 -10.21 24.95 1.40
CA TYR A 73 -9.54 26.19 1.05
C TYR A 73 -8.27 25.95 0.21
N GLU A 74 -7.41 25.03 0.62
CA GLU A 74 -6.19 24.74 -0.13
C GLU A 74 -6.47 24.14 -1.52
N ILE A 75 -7.50 23.30 -1.65
CA ILE A 75 -7.95 22.81 -2.97
C ILE A 75 -8.44 23.99 -3.82
N ARG A 76 -9.21 24.93 -3.24
CA ARG A 76 -9.66 26.13 -3.95
C ARG A 76 -8.49 27.00 -4.38
N MET A 77 -7.46 27.16 -3.55
CA MET A 77 -6.25 27.92 -3.87
C MET A 77 -5.47 27.25 -5.00
N ALA A 78 -5.33 25.95 -4.98
CA ALA A 78 -4.69 25.18 -6.06
C ALA A 78 -5.41 25.40 -7.40
N TYR A 79 -6.75 25.36 -7.40
CA TYR A 79 -7.57 25.67 -8.57
C TYR A 79 -7.32 27.09 -9.10
N LEU A 80 -7.32 28.08 -8.24
CA LEU A 80 -7.12 29.49 -8.65
C LEU A 80 -5.72 29.72 -9.23
N LEU A 81 -4.68 29.14 -8.63
CA LEU A 81 -3.31 29.21 -9.13
C LEU A 81 -3.17 28.56 -10.51
N ALA A 82 -3.83 27.43 -10.73
CA ALA A 82 -3.87 26.78 -12.03
C ALA A 82 -4.63 27.63 -13.08
N ALA A 83 -5.74 28.25 -12.68
CA ALA A 83 -6.51 29.14 -13.57
C ALA A 83 -5.73 30.41 -13.99
N GLU A 84 -4.77 30.86 -13.16
CA GLU A 84 -3.87 31.97 -13.48
C GLU A 84 -2.70 31.58 -14.42
N GLY A 85 -2.70 30.35 -14.97
CA GLY A 85 -1.66 29.84 -15.87
C GLY A 85 -0.37 29.40 -15.17
N LYS A 86 -0.38 29.32 -13.85
CA LYS A 86 0.68 28.71 -13.06
C LYS A 86 0.45 27.20 -13.02
N THR A 87 0.93 26.49 -14.04
CA THR A 87 0.76 25.04 -14.15
C THR A 87 1.45 24.31 -13.01
N LEU A 88 0.67 23.53 -12.26
CA LEU A 88 1.19 22.46 -11.42
C LEU A 88 1.80 21.37 -12.32
N PRO A 89 2.91 20.75 -11.96
CA PRO A 89 3.49 19.66 -12.73
C PRO A 89 2.47 18.51 -12.82
N GLN A 90 1.96 18.28 -14.01
CA GLN A 90 1.14 17.09 -14.27
C GLN A 90 2.07 15.90 -14.45
N HIS A 91 1.90 14.89 -13.61
CA HIS A 91 2.47 13.58 -13.88
C HIS A 91 1.72 12.97 -15.08
N GLN A 92 2.35 12.99 -16.25
CA GLN A 92 1.85 12.23 -17.40
C GLN A 92 2.20 10.76 -17.19
N TRP A 93 1.20 9.97 -16.84
CA TRP A 93 1.30 8.52 -16.82
C TRP A 93 1.02 7.99 -18.24
N ASP A 94 1.80 7.02 -18.70
CA ASP A 94 1.59 6.34 -19.97
C ASP A 94 0.41 5.36 -19.89
N MET A 95 0.07 4.88 -18.71
CA MET A 95 -1.06 4.01 -18.42
C MET A 95 -1.89 4.57 -17.25
N PRO A 96 -3.21 4.27 -17.20
CA PRO A 96 -4.04 4.76 -16.11
C PRO A 96 -3.61 4.20 -14.75
N PRO A 97 -3.69 5.00 -13.67
CA PRO A 97 -3.46 4.53 -12.32
C PRO A 97 -4.43 3.42 -11.94
N VAL A 98 -3.98 2.57 -11.03
CA VAL A 98 -4.77 1.44 -10.55
C VAL A 98 -5.91 1.92 -9.66
N GLU A 99 -7.12 1.42 -9.92
CA GLU A 99 -8.29 1.64 -9.06
C GLU A 99 -8.13 0.98 -7.69
N ALA A 100 -8.74 1.57 -6.66
CA ALA A 100 -8.66 1.10 -5.28
C ALA A 100 -9.12 -0.36 -5.13
N GLN A 101 -10.16 -0.78 -5.85
CA GLN A 101 -10.65 -2.16 -5.83
C GLN A 101 -9.65 -3.16 -6.40
N ALA A 102 -8.96 -2.79 -7.49
CA ALA A 102 -7.92 -3.63 -8.08
C ALA A 102 -6.71 -3.78 -7.15
N MET A 103 -6.36 -2.72 -6.39
CA MET A 103 -5.34 -2.77 -5.34
C MET A 103 -5.73 -3.70 -4.20
N GLU A 104 -6.98 -3.68 -3.73
CA GLU A 104 -7.43 -4.62 -2.68
C GLU A 104 -7.31 -6.08 -3.16
N SER A 105 -7.77 -6.38 -4.38
CA SER A 105 -7.62 -7.71 -4.96
C SER A 105 -6.15 -8.14 -5.12
N TYR A 106 -5.24 -7.19 -5.37
CA TYR A 106 -3.81 -7.46 -5.39
C TYR A 106 -3.28 -7.81 -3.99
N TYR A 107 -3.69 -7.09 -2.95
CA TYR A 107 -3.27 -7.37 -1.58
C TYR A 107 -3.78 -8.71 -1.08
N GLU A 108 -4.99 -9.11 -1.43
CA GLU A 108 -5.51 -10.46 -1.14
C GLU A 108 -4.66 -11.54 -1.82
N HIS A 109 -4.33 -11.36 -3.10
CA HIS A 109 -3.47 -12.29 -3.84
C HIS A 109 -2.05 -12.36 -3.25
N LEU A 110 -1.47 -11.20 -2.88
CA LEU A 110 -0.16 -11.13 -2.24
C LEU A 110 -0.16 -11.85 -0.88
N GLU A 111 -1.14 -11.59 -0.03
CA GLU A 111 -1.28 -12.23 1.28
C GLU A 111 -1.40 -13.75 1.16
N GLN A 112 -2.24 -14.22 0.23
CA GLN A 112 -2.38 -15.64 -0.06
C GLN A 112 -1.05 -16.25 -0.50
N THR A 113 -0.36 -15.63 -1.45
CA THR A 113 0.94 -16.11 -1.96
C THR A 113 1.99 -16.18 -0.86
N LEU A 114 2.07 -15.16 0.00
CA LEU A 114 3.01 -15.14 1.11
C LEU A 114 2.69 -16.20 2.17
N ALA A 115 1.42 -16.52 2.38
CA ALA A 115 1.02 -17.61 3.26
C ALA A 115 1.35 -18.99 2.67
N GLU A 116 1.15 -19.19 1.36
CA GLU A 116 1.52 -20.42 0.65
C GLU A 116 3.04 -20.67 0.64
N LEU A 117 3.82 -19.59 0.75
CA LEU A 117 5.29 -19.65 0.88
C LEU A 117 5.78 -19.90 2.32
N ASP A 118 4.91 -20.03 3.30
CA ASP A 118 5.26 -20.04 4.74
C ASP A 118 6.03 -18.79 5.21
N PHE A 119 5.94 -17.70 4.43
CA PHE A 119 6.54 -16.41 4.79
C PHE A 119 5.66 -15.61 5.74
N LEU A 120 4.35 -15.73 5.59
CA LEU A 120 3.34 -15.06 6.40
C LEU A 120 2.55 -16.09 7.21
N ASP A 121 2.67 -15.99 8.54
CA ASP A 121 1.81 -16.73 9.46
C ASP A 121 0.46 -16.00 9.56
N ARG A 122 -0.62 -16.64 9.13
CA ARG A 122 -1.98 -16.07 9.17
C ARG A 122 -2.51 -15.89 10.59
N ASP A 123 -2.08 -16.73 11.52
CA ASP A 123 -2.50 -16.65 12.92
C ASP A 123 -1.75 -15.54 13.66
N ASN A 124 -0.55 -15.18 13.19
CA ASN A 124 0.27 -14.10 13.74
C ASN A 124 0.94 -13.27 12.65
N PRO A 125 0.17 -12.52 11.84
CA PRO A 125 0.68 -11.82 10.64
C PRO A 125 1.59 -10.64 10.97
N LYS A 126 1.72 -10.26 12.26
CA LYS A 126 2.51 -9.11 12.72
C LYS A 126 2.08 -7.83 11.97
N GLN A 127 3.05 -7.09 11.42
CA GLN A 127 2.82 -5.87 10.64
C GLN A 127 3.19 -6.02 9.16
N THR A 128 3.38 -7.24 8.69
CA THR A 128 3.90 -7.50 7.34
C THR A 128 2.98 -6.92 6.27
N MET A 129 1.71 -7.28 6.26
CA MET A 129 0.76 -6.78 5.28
C MET A 129 0.54 -5.26 5.39
N THR A 130 0.52 -4.71 6.60
CA THR A 130 0.44 -3.25 6.81
C THR A 130 1.62 -2.51 6.17
N ARG A 131 2.84 -3.06 6.31
CA ARG A 131 4.05 -2.47 5.70
C ARG A 131 4.05 -2.60 4.18
N LEU A 132 3.60 -3.72 3.64
CA LEU A 132 3.48 -3.94 2.20
C LEU A 132 2.41 -3.02 1.58
N ARG A 133 1.24 -2.90 2.20
CA ARG A 133 0.22 -1.92 1.79
C ARG A 133 0.78 -0.50 1.76
N ARG A 134 1.48 -0.08 2.81
CA ARG A 134 2.14 1.22 2.84
C ARG A 134 3.17 1.40 1.71
N LEU A 135 3.95 0.35 1.41
CA LEU A 135 4.93 0.39 0.33
C LEU A 135 4.26 0.62 -1.02
N TYR A 136 3.29 -0.21 -1.37
CA TYR A 136 2.63 -0.16 -2.67
C TYR A 136 1.70 1.06 -2.84
N ASN A 137 1.00 1.50 -1.78
CA ASN A 137 0.15 2.69 -1.87
C ASN A 137 0.94 3.97 -2.17
N ARG A 138 2.17 4.10 -1.68
CA ARG A 138 2.98 5.31 -1.91
C ARG A 138 3.60 5.43 -3.29
N ILE A 139 3.78 4.31 -4.02
CA ILE A 139 4.41 4.32 -5.35
C ILE A 139 3.40 4.59 -6.48
N ARG A 140 2.09 4.55 -6.20
CA ARG A 140 1.04 4.85 -7.18
C ARG A 140 1.20 4.08 -8.49
N MET A 141 1.07 2.76 -8.39
CA MET A 141 1.20 1.88 -9.54
C MET A 141 0.18 2.18 -10.64
N ASP A 142 0.60 2.02 -11.87
CA ASP A 142 -0.29 1.94 -13.03
C ASP A 142 -0.82 0.51 -13.25
N GLN A 143 -1.76 0.37 -14.19
CA GLN A 143 -2.38 -0.91 -14.50
C GLN A 143 -1.40 -1.94 -15.06
N MET A 144 -0.38 -1.52 -15.80
CA MET A 144 0.64 -2.41 -16.37
C MET A 144 1.55 -2.96 -15.26
N GLU A 145 2.01 -2.10 -14.36
CA GLU A 145 2.83 -2.47 -13.20
C GLU A 145 2.09 -3.47 -12.29
N LEU A 146 0.80 -3.21 -12.02
CA LEU A 146 -0.03 -4.15 -11.25
C LEU A 146 -0.12 -5.53 -11.95
N ASN A 147 -0.32 -5.55 -13.25
CA ASN A 147 -0.40 -6.80 -14.01
C ASN A 147 0.92 -7.58 -13.97
N ILE A 148 2.07 -6.89 -14.05
CA ILE A 148 3.39 -7.49 -13.89
C ILE A 148 3.52 -8.14 -12.52
N LEU A 149 3.18 -7.41 -11.45
CA LEU A 149 3.27 -7.93 -10.08
C LEU A 149 2.33 -9.12 -9.85
N ARG A 150 1.11 -9.08 -10.37
CA ARG A 150 0.18 -10.23 -10.34
C ARG A 150 0.75 -11.44 -11.09
N GLY A 151 1.38 -11.20 -12.23
CA GLY A 151 2.07 -12.25 -12.99
C GLY A 151 3.18 -12.92 -12.19
N VAL A 152 3.98 -12.12 -11.47
CA VAL A 152 5.03 -12.64 -10.57
C VAL A 152 4.42 -13.51 -9.46
N LEU A 153 3.36 -13.04 -8.78
CA LEU A 153 2.69 -13.82 -7.73
C LEU A 153 2.15 -15.16 -8.27
N THR A 154 1.50 -15.12 -9.43
CA THR A 154 0.99 -16.33 -10.10
C THR A 154 2.13 -17.30 -10.45
N ALA A 155 3.26 -16.81 -10.95
CA ALA A 155 4.42 -17.65 -11.25
C ALA A 155 4.99 -18.31 -9.99
N VAL A 156 5.07 -17.57 -8.88
CA VAL A 156 5.49 -18.09 -7.58
C VAL A 156 4.53 -19.16 -7.07
N GLN A 157 3.23 -18.95 -7.11
CA GLN A 157 2.23 -19.93 -6.70
C GLN A 157 2.30 -21.21 -7.54
N ASN A 158 2.46 -21.08 -8.86
CA ASN A 158 2.65 -22.22 -9.74
C ASN A 158 3.91 -23.03 -9.38
N TYR A 159 5.00 -22.35 -9.05
CA TYR A 159 6.24 -22.99 -8.62
C TYR A 159 6.05 -23.74 -7.29
N VAL A 160 5.43 -23.12 -6.29
CA VAL A 160 5.13 -23.76 -5.00
C VAL A 160 4.26 -24.99 -5.20
N HIS A 161 3.23 -24.88 -6.02
CA HIS A 161 2.30 -26.00 -6.30
C HIS A 161 3.00 -27.15 -7.03
N TYR A 162 3.87 -26.83 -7.98
CA TYR A 162 4.67 -27.83 -8.70
C TYR A 162 5.67 -28.52 -7.76
N SER A 163 6.42 -27.75 -6.97
CA SER A 163 7.39 -28.29 -6.02
C SER A 163 6.72 -29.15 -4.96
N GLY A 164 5.55 -28.75 -4.44
CA GLY A 164 4.75 -29.53 -3.52
C GLY A 164 4.33 -30.89 -4.09
N LYS A 165 3.87 -30.93 -5.35
CA LYS A 165 3.54 -32.19 -6.04
C LYS A 165 4.74 -33.09 -6.21
N VAL A 166 5.91 -32.54 -6.56
CA VAL A 166 7.15 -33.30 -6.70
C VAL A 166 7.59 -33.85 -5.34
N MET A 167 7.62 -33.02 -4.30
CA MET A 167 7.99 -33.43 -2.95
C MET A 167 7.08 -34.54 -2.41
N THR A 168 5.76 -34.39 -2.58
CA THR A 168 4.80 -35.42 -2.16
C THR A 168 5.04 -36.75 -2.87
N LYS A 169 5.40 -36.72 -4.16
CA LYS A 169 5.75 -37.93 -4.93
C LYS A 169 6.96 -38.66 -4.37
N PHE A 170 7.89 -37.93 -3.76
CA PHE A 170 9.10 -38.49 -3.12
C PHE A 170 8.97 -38.68 -1.61
N GLY A 171 7.77 -38.51 -1.03
CA GLY A 171 7.52 -38.66 0.40
C GLY A 171 8.08 -37.53 1.26
N LEU A 172 8.46 -36.39 0.67
CA LEU A 172 8.99 -35.22 1.36
C LEU A 172 7.83 -34.27 1.73
N LYS A 173 7.94 -33.60 2.90
CA LYS A 173 6.96 -32.58 3.28
C LYS A 173 7.28 -31.27 2.59
N PRO A 174 6.31 -30.59 1.93
CA PRO A 174 6.50 -29.26 1.42
C PRO A 174 6.64 -28.26 2.58
N GLY A 175 7.63 -27.36 2.50
CA GLY A 175 7.85 -26.28 3.48
C GLY A 175 9.31 -25.77 3.44
N LEU A 176 9.52 -24.59 3.98
CA LEU A 176 10.83 -23.93 4.07
C LEU A 176 11.84 -24.75 4.91
N ASP A 177 11.38 -25.48 5.92
CA ASP A 177 12.25 -26.30 6.77
C ASP A 177 12.81 -27.50 6.01
N SER A 178 12.00 -28.13 5.14
CA SER A 178 12.48 -29.22 4.28
C SER A 178 13.49 -28.74 3.23
N MET A 179 13.36 -27.51 2.71
CA MET A 179 14.34 -26.91 1.82
C MET A 179 15.64 -26.55 2.54
N ARG A 180 15.58 -26.06 3.78
CA ARG A 180 16.74 -25.76 4.61
C ARG A 180 17.51 -27.04 4.97
N ASP A 181 16.81 -28.12 5.23
CA ASP A 181 17.42 -29.42 5.55
C ASP A 181 18.08 -30.04 4.32
N LEU A 182 17.43 -30.01 3.15
CA LEU A 182 18.03 -30.43 1.88
C LEU A 182 19.30 -29.64 1.53
N THR A 183 19.30 -28.33 1.81
CA THR A 183 20.48 -27.47 1.57
C THR A 183 21.63 -27.79 2.52
N LYS A 184 21.36 -28.31 3.72
CA LYS A 184 22.38 -28.77 4.67
C LYS A 184 22.95 -30.12 4.24
N GLU A 185 22.12 -31.06 3.77
CA GLU A 185 22.56 -32.36 3.28
C GLU A 185 23.41 -32.24 2.04
N VAL A 186 23.05 -31.39 1.08
CA VAL A 186 23.86 -31.12 -0.13
C VAL A 186 25.22 -30.53 0.24
N LYS A 187 25.30 -29.61 1.20
CA LYS A 187 26.58 -29.03 1.66
C LYS A 187 27.45 -30.03 2.45
N LEU A 188 26.87 -31.07 2.99
CA LEU A 188 27.62 -32.15 3.65
C LEU A 188 28.17 -33.15 2.63
N SER A 189 27.48 -33.41 1.51
CA SER A 189 27.92 -34.29 0.45
C SER A 189 29.08 -33.71 -0.40
N ASP A 190 29.15 -32.37 -0.52
CA ASP A 190 30.25 -31.68 -1.24
C ASP A 190 31.55 -31.58 -0.41
N LYS A 191 31.56 -32.07 0.83
CA LYS A 191 32.75 -32.06 1.71
C LYS A 191 33.32 -33.46 1.99
N SER A 192 32.78 -34.47 1.31
CA SER A 192 33.28 -35.86 1.34
C SER A 192 34.01 -36.19 0.08
#